data_00fb104ab62c459de4529365bc034a69
#
_entry.id   00fb104ab62c459de4529365bc034a69
#
_cell.length_a   1.000
_cell.length_b   1.000
_cell.length_c   1.000
_cell.angle_alpha   90.00
_cell.angle_beta   90.00
_cell.angle_gamma   90.00
#
_symmetry.space_group_name_H-M   'P 1'
#
loop_
_entity.id
_entity.type
_entity.pdbx_description
1 polymer ?
#
loop_
_entity_poly.entity_id
_entity_poly.type
_entity_poly.pdbx_seq_one_letter_code
_entity_poly.pdbx_strand_id
1 'polypeptide(L)'
;MPKFQLSSWLPRLPPQVWILAAGRFLSQSGTGFTLFYAPIFFVDRVGLSATAVGIGLGSGSVSGILGRILGGSFCDSKFWGRRRTLLLATIIAAAASFVLAGTNDFAGLIAGNLLMGFGVGLYWPPTETMVADLTEGEQRQEAFALTRLADNLGLQVGIILGGLLIEVTGNYRSLFIIDGISFLVLFAVVAIAIAETYKPVNSADRGKKNRENGWMVALSDRSLLVYALVNTLFTLYISQIQTTMPLYFSKFVAVGTSGKGFSTGTITVLFAFSTFLTVALQLPVVKGLKRFSHPKALMISALLWGMGFIAIGLTGMAATGNLFLAVLGLSFLSVATVAYTPFASALVVDLAPESLRGVYLAVSSQCWAIGYLIGPPLGGLALDGGKWAADNFWLGLALSVGAAIFILQKLDRMLKNSSH
;
A
#
# COMPACT_ATOMS: atom_id res chain seq x y z
N MET A 1 -20.21 31.47 23.91
CA MET A 1 -19.88 30.17 23.33
C MET A 1 -19.10 30.46 22.04
N PRO A 2 -17.84 30.08 21.91
CA PRO A 2 -17.11 30.28 20.66
C PRO A 2 -17.72 29.38 19.59
N LYS A 3 -18.19 29.99 18.50
CA LYS A 3 -18.65 29.26 17.32
C LYS A 3 -17.43 28.47 16.79
N PHE A 4 -17.45 27.15 16.88
CA PHE A 4 -16.51 26.27 16.23
C PHE A 4 -16.66 26.48 14.70
N GLN A 5 -15.84 27.33 14.13
CA GLN A 5 -15.75 27.48 12.68
C GLN A 5 -14.94 26.31 12.14
N LEU A 6 -15.61 25.25 11.73
CA LEU A 6 -14.99 24.10 11.01
C LEU A 6 -14.17 24.56 9.79
N SER A 7 -14.48 25.73 9.23
CA SER A 7 -13.79 26.30 8.08
C SER A 7 -12.34 26.74 8.34
N SER A 8 -11.92 26.90 9.61
CA SER A 8 -10.54 27.31 9.95
C SER A 8 -9.55 26.16 9.93
N TRP A 9 -10.01 24.91 9.91
CA TRP A 9 -9.18 23.70 9.94
C TRP A 9 -8.95 23.09 8.55
N LEU A 10 -9.75 23.48 7.56
CA LEU A 10 -9.59 22.98 6.21
C LEU A 10 -8.59 23.85 5.44
N PRO A 11 -7.60 23.22 4.77
CA PRO A 11 -6.62 23.95 3.98
C PRO A 11 -7.28 24.69 2.82
N ARG A 12 -6.81 25.91 2.53
CA ARG A 12 -7.30 26.74 1.41
C ARG A 12 -6.61 26.28 0.13
N LEU A 13 -7.15 25.25 -0.51
CA LEU A 13 -6.62 24.63 -1.72
C LEU A 13 -7.51 24.92 -2.95
N PRO A 14 -6.92 24.89 -4.15
CA PRO A 14 -7.69 25.02 -5.41
C PRO A 14 -8.78 23.95 -5.50
N PRO A 15 -9.97 24.26 -6.07
CA PRO A 15 -11.08 23.30 -6.17
C PRO A 15 -10.71 21.99 -6.86
N GLN A 16 -9.83 22.03 -7.87
CA GLN A 16 -9.38 20.84 -8.57
C GLN A 16 -8.59 19.87 -7.66
N VAL A 17 -7.87 20.37 -6.65
CA VAL A 17 -7.17 19.53 -5.65
C VAL A 17 -8.18 18.78 -4.78
N TRP A 18 -9.27 19.43 -4.37
CA TRP A 18 -10.35 18.78 -3.62
C TRP A 18 -11.05 17.69 -4.45
N ILE A 19 -11.28 17.96 -5.74
CA ILE A 19 -11.86 17.00 -6.68
C ILE A 19 -10.93 15.80 -6.86
N LEU A 20 -9.61 16.03 -7.01
CA LEU A 20 -8.63 14.96 -7.09
C LEU A 20 -8.60 14.14 -5.79
N ALA A 21 -8.63 14.79 -4.62
CA ALA A 21 -8.66 14.09 -3.34
C ALA A 21 -9.93 13.24 -3.17
N ALA A 22 -11.11 13.77 -3.54
CA ALA A 22 -12.36 13.01 -3.52
C ALA A 22 -12.32 11.82 -4.51
N GLY A 23 -11.77 12.02 -5.70
CA GLY A 23 -11.59 10.95 -6.69
C GLY A 23 -10.63 9.86 -6.21
N ARG A 24 -9.54 10.24 -5.54
CA ARG A 24 -8.58 9.31 -4.92
C ARG A 24 -9.24 8.52 -3.79
N PHE A 25 -10.00 9.17 -2.92
CA PHE A 25 -10.79 8.51 -1.88
C PHE A 25 -11.72 7.45 -2.48
N LEU A 26 -12.47 7.79 -3.53
CA LEU A 26 -13.39 6.87 -4.20
C LEU A 26 -12.66 5.67 -4.81
N SER A 27 -11.60 5.91 -5.59
CA SER A 27 -10.84 4.82 -6.23
C SER A 27 -10.14 3.93 -5.20
N GLN A 28 -9.62 4.50 -4.12
CA GLN A 28 -9.01 3.70 -3.05
C GLN A 28 -10.04 2.93 -2.24
N SER A 29 -11.29 3.41 -2.13
CA SER A 29 -12.37 2.62 -1.55
C SER A 29 -12.67 1.37 -2.40
N GLY A 30 -12.70 1.50 -3.73
CA GLY A 30 -12.80 0.36 -4.64
C GLY A 30 -11.62 -0.61 -4.48
N THR A 31 -10.39 -0.09 -4.45
CA THR A 31 -9.18 -0.90 -4.20
C THR A 31 -9.24 -1.64 -2.86
N GLY A 32 -9.78 -1.01 -1.80
CA GLY A 32 -9.98 -1.65 -0.51
C GLY A 32 -10.94 -2.84 -0.56
N PHE A 33 -11.98 -2.76 -1.39
CA PHE A 33 -12.86 -3.90 -1.63
C PHE A 33 -12.12 -5.09 -2.24
N THR A 34 -11.34 -4.85 -3.28
CA THR A 34 -10.73 -5.90 -4.09
C THR A 34 -9.48 -6.46 -3.45
N LEU A 35 -8.54 -5.63 -3.04
CA LEU A 35 -7.24 -6.05 -2.53
C LEU A 35 -7.36 -6.97 -1.31
N PHE A 36 -8.29 -6.66 -0.40
CA PHE A 36 -8.44 -7.38 0.87
C PHE A 36 -9.26 -8.66 0.72
N TYR A 37 -10.33 -8.64 -0.08
CA TYR A 37 -11.24 -9.78 -0.22
C TYR A 37 -10.93 -10.67 -1.42
N ALA A 38 -10.09 -10.24 -2.36
CA ALA A 38 -9.68 -11.04 -3.51
C ALA A 38 -9.02 -12.38 -3.11
N PRO A 39 -8.10 -12.44 -2.13
CA PRO A 39 -7.53 -13.72 -1.72
C PRO A 39 -8.61 -14.71 -1.25
N ILE A 40 -9.55 -14.25 -0.43
CA ILE A 40 -10.65 -15.08 0.09
C ILE A 40 -11.56 -15.53 -1.07
N PHE A 41 -11.93 -14.62 -1.96
CA PHE A 41 -12.81 -14.94 -3.10
C PHE A 41 -12.19 -15.98 -4.03
N PHE A 42 -10.96 -15.77 -4.47
CA PHE A 42 -10.33 -16.67 -5.45
C PHE A 42 -9.98 -18.03 -4.86
N VAL A 43 -9.69 -18.12 -3.56
CA VAL A 43 -9.45 -19.42 -2.90
C VAL A 43 -10.77 -20.12 -2.57
N ASP A 44 -11.74 -19.44 -1.97
CA ASP A 44 -12.93 -20.08 -1.41
C ASP A 44 -14.06 -20.28 -2.43
N ARG A 45 -14.18 -19.39 -3.42
CA ARG A 45 -15.27 -19.39 -4.40
C ARG A 45 -14.84 -19.86 -5.78
N VAL A 46 -13.63 -19.50 -6.21
CA VAL A 46 -13.09 -19.94 -7.50
C VAL A 46 -12.34 -21.27 -7.37
N GLY A 47 -11.83 -21.60 -6.16
CA GLY A 47 -11.15 -22.88 -5.90
C GLY A 47 -9.69 -22.92 -6.31
N LEU A 48 -9.05 -21.75 -6.49
CA LEU A 48 -7.62 -21.67 -6.77
C LEU A 48 -6.81 -21.95 -5.50
N SER A 49 -5.59 -22.48 -5.64
CA SER A 49 -4.67 -22.60 -4.52
C SER A 49 -4.24 -21.21 -4.02
N ALA A 50 -3.89 -21.09 -2.74
CA ALA A 50 -3.46 -19.83 -2.17
C ALA A 50 -2.16 -19.34 -2.84
N THR A 51 -1.28 -20.25 -3.26
CA THR A 51 -0.09 -19.94 -4.07
C THR A 51 -0.45 -19.31 -5.41
N ALA A 52 -1.39 -19.92 -6.14
CA ALA A 52 -1.84 -19.40 -7.44
C ALA A 52 -2.43 -18.00 -7.27
N VAL A 53 -3.24 -17.79 -6.24
CA VAL A 53 -3.81 -16.46 -5.93
C VAL A 53 -2.69 -15.47 -5.58
N GLY A 54 -1.71 -15.87 -4.77
CA GLY A 54 -0.56 -15.05 -4.43
C GLY A 54 0.24 -14.63 -5.67
N ILE A 55 0.52 -15.55 -6.59
CA ILE A 55 1.19 -15.27 -7.87
C ILE A 55 0.35 -14.30 -8.72
N GLY A 56 -0.97 -14.54 -8.79
CA GLY A 56 -1.90 -13.66 -9.49
C GLY A 56 -1.84 -12.23 -8.98
N LEU A 57 -1.98 -12.05 -7.68
CA LEU A 57 -1.90 -10.72 -7.05
C LEU A 57 -0.53 -10.07 -7.22
N GLY A 58 0.55 -10.84 -7.04
CA GLY A 58 1.93 -10.36 -7.22
C GLY A 58 2.24 -9.92 -8.66
N SER A 59 1.62 -10.57 -9.66
CA SER A 59 1.85 -10.25 -11.09
C SER A 59 1.52 -8.79 -11.43
N GLY A 60 0.54 -8.21 -10.76
CA GLY A 60 0.17 -6.80 -10.91
C GLY A 60 1.32 -5.84 -10.60
N SER A 61 2.23 -6.21 -9.69
CA SER A 61 3.40 -5.37 -9.38
C SER A 61 4.35 -5.23 -10.57
N VAL A 62 4.52 -6.29 -11.38
CA VAL A 62 5.37 -6.27 -12.58
C VAL A 62 4.83 -5.28 -13.60
N SER A 63 3.56 -5.40 -13.96
CA SER A 63 2.92 -4.48 -14.91
C SER A 63 2.78 -3.06 -14.33
N GLY A 64 2.65 -2.93 -13.01
CA GLY A 64 2.60 -1.66 -12.32
C GLY A 64 3.90 -0.84 -12.46
N ILE A 65 5.06 -1.50 -12.46
CA ILE A 65 6.35 -0.83 -12.74
C ILE A 65 6.34 -0.25 -14.15
N LEU A 66 5.94 -1.05 -15.15
CA LEU A 66 5.84 -0.60 -16.56
C LEU A 66 4.83 0.55 -16.69
N GLY A 67 3.68 0.43 -16.03
CA GLY A 67 2.65 1.47 -16.00
C GLY A 67 3.19 2.80 -15.45
N ARG A 68 3.96 2.77 -14.36
CA ARG A 68 4.57 3.99 -13.77
C ARG A 68 5.59 4.65 -14.69
N ILE A 69 6.43 3.87 -15.35
CA ILE A 69 7.42 4.39 -16.31
C ILE A 69 6.73 5.06 -17.49
N LEU A 70 5.74 4.39 -18.08
CA LEU A 70 4.97 4.94 -19.20
C LEU A 70 4.10 6.12 -18.77
N GLY A 71 3.47 6.04 -17.60
CA GLY A 71 2.65 7.12 -17.02
C GLY A 71 3.45 8.40 -16.82
N GLY A 72 4.67 8.29 -16.29
CA GLY A 72 5.59 9.43 -16.20
C GLY A 72 5.94 10.03 -17.55
N SER A 73 6.24 9.17 -18.53
CA SER A 73 6.57 9.61 -19.90
C SER A 73 5.37 10.26 -20.61
N PHE A 74 4.17 9.71 -20.42
CA PHE A 74 2.93 10.26 -20.99
C PHE A 74 2.57 11.61 -20.36
N CYS A 75 2.72 11.75 -19.04
CA CYS A 75 2.51 13.01 -18.34
C CYS A 75 3.35 14.16 -18.92
N ASP A 76 4.56 13.86 -19.36
CA ASP A 76 5.49 14.84 -19.91
C ASP A 76 5.37 15.03 -21.44
N SER A 77 4.43 14.34 -22.08
CA SER A 77 4.18 14.42 -23.52
C SER A 77 3.19 15.55 -23.84
N LYS A 78 3.47 16.31 -24.90
CA LYS A 78 2.54 17.32 -25.42
C LYS A 78 1.21 16.73 -25.91
N PHE A 79 1.24 15.47 -26.40
CA PHE A 79 0.06 14.79 -26.93
C PHE A 79 -0.82 14.22 -25.83
N TRP A 80 -0.21 13.55 -24.84
CA TRP A 80 -0.94 12.91 -23.74
C TRP A 80 -1.26 13.89 -22.61
N GLY A 81 -0.28 14.51 -22.01
CA GLY A 81 -0.43 15.35 -20.83
C GLY A 81 -0.89 14.58 -19.58
N ARG A 82 -1.19 15.30 -18.52
CA ARG A 82 -1.58 14.71 -17.22
C ARG A 82 -3.01 14.15 -17.27
N ARG A 83 -3.94 14.94 -17.80
CA ARG A 83 -5.37 14.59 -17.82
C ARG A 83 -5.66 13.37 -18.66
N ARG A 84 -5.16 13.30 -19.89
CA ARG A 84 -5.39 12.14 -20.77
C ARG A 84 -4.75 10.87 -20.23
N THR A 85 -3.55 10.97 -19.64
CA THR A 85 -2.89 9.84 -18.97
C THR A 85 -3.74 9.30 -17.82
N LEU A 86 -4.33 10.18 -17.00
CA LEU A 86 -5.21 9.79 -15.91
C LEU A 86 -6.50 9.14 -16.42
N LEU A 87 -7.12 9.69 -17.47
CA LEU A 87 -8.29 9.10 -18.12
C LEU A 87 -8.01 7.69 -18.66
N LEU A 88 -6.87 7.50 -19.33
CA LEU A 88 -6.44 6.18 -19.81
C LEU A 88 -6.25 5.20 -18.63
N ALA A 89 -5.60 5.64 -17.56
CA ALA A 89 -5.37 4.83 -16.39
C ALA A 89 -6.68 4.33 -15.74
N THR A 90 -7.66 5.22 -15.61
CA THR A 90 -8.96 4.87 -15.00
C THR A 90 -9.78 3.91 -15.85
N ILE A 91 -9.75 4.04 -17.19
CA ILE A 91 -10.43 3.08 -18.09
C ILE A 91 -9.77 1.70 -17.99
N ILE A 92 -8.43 1.62 -17.99
CA ILE A 92 -7.72 0.36 -17.88
C ILE A 92 -8.00 -0.31 -16.53
N ALA A 93 -7.99 0.46 -15.44
CA ALA A 93 -8.32 -0.06 -14.11
C ALA A 93 -9.78 -0.55 -14.02
N ALA A 94 -10.73 0.19 -14.59
CA ALA A 94 -12.13 -0.25 -14.67
C ALA A 94 -12.28 -1.56 -15.45
N ALA A 95 -11.64 -1.66 -16.62
CA ALA A 95 -11.64 -2.89 -17.42
C ALA A 95 -11.04 -4.07 -16.65
N ALA A 96 -9.94 -3.84 -15.92
CA ALA A 96 -9.32 -4.84 -15.06
C ALA A 96 -10.27 -5.36 -13.98
N SER A 97 -10.99 -4.46 -13.29
CA SER A 97 -11.96 -4.83 -12.27
C SER A 97 -13.10 -5.68 -12.86
N PHE A 98 -13.61 -5.35 -14.05
CA PHE A 98 -14.64 -6.16 -14.71
C PHE A 98 -14.10 -7.53 -15.19
N VAL A 99 -12.85 -7.59 -15.67
CA VAL A 99 -12.20 -8.88 -15.98
C VAL A 99 -12.10 -9.73 -14.72
N LEU A 100 -11.65 -9.18 -13.60
CA LEU A 100 -11.57 -9.89 -12.31
C LEU A 100 -12.95 -10.33 -11.81
N ALA A 101 -13.99 -9.51 -12.00
CA ALA A 101 -15.36 -9.88 -11.65
C ALA A 101 -15.86 -11.11 -12.42
N GLY A 102 -15.48 -11.24 -13.70
CA GLY A 102 -15.86 -12.38 -14.56
C GLY A 102 -14.95 -13.61 -14.44
N THR A 103 -13.83 -13.50 -13.75
CA THR A 103 -12.78 -14.52 -13.68
C THR A 103 -13.20 -15.75 -12.88
N ASN A 104 -12.92 -16.94 -13.43
CA ASN A 104 -13.17 -18.26 -12.83
C ASN A 104 -11.95 -19.18 -12.85
N ASP A 105 -10.79 -18.70 -13.30
CA ASP A 105 -9.59 -19.49 -13.47
C ASP A 105 -8.32 -18.68 -13.19
N PHE A 106 -7.18 -19.36 -13.21
CA PHE A 106 -5.88 -18.75 -12.95
C PHE A 106 -5.45 -17.79 -14.08
N ALA A 107 -5.76 -18.09 -15.32
CA ALA A 107 -5.38 -17.27 -16.47
C ALA A 107 -6.09 -15.91 -16.42
N GLY A 108 -7.38 -15.90 -16.12
CA GLY A 108 -8.15 -14.67 -15.91
C GLY A 108 -7.67 -13.86 -14.71
N LEU A 109 -7.28 -14.54 -13.61
CA LEU A 109 -6.70 -13.88 -12.45
C LEU A 109 -5.39 -13.15 -12.81
N ILE A 110 -4.48 -13.79 -13.53
CA ILE A 110 -3.23 -13.17 -14.00
C ILE A 110 -3.53 -12.01 -14.96
N ALA A 111 -4.39 -12.23 -15.96
CA ALA A 111 -4.73 -11.20 -16.94
C ALA A 111 -5.35 -9.96 -16.27
N GLY A 112 -6.31 -10.17 -15.36
CA GLY A 112 -6.95 -9.10 -14.61
C GLY A 112 -5.97 -8.33 -13.73
N ASN A 113 -5.07 -9.04 -13.01
CA ASN A 113 -4.09 -8.38 -12.15
C ASN A 113 -2.98 -7.67 -12.95
N LEU A 114 -2.52 -8.23 -14.08
CA LEU A 114 -1.59 -7.53 -14.96
C LEU A 114 -2.23 -6.23 -15.50
N LEU A 115 -3.49 -6.30 -15.91
CA LEU A 115 -4.21 -5.14 -16.40
C LEU A 115 -4.43 -4.11 -15.28
N MET A 116 -4.81 -4.56 -14.08
CA MET A 116 -4.99 -3.71 -12.90
C MET A 116 -3.67 -3.04 -12.50
N GLY A 117 -2.59 -3.80 -12.39
CA GLY A 117 -1.28 -3.27 -12.06
C GLY A 117 -0.82 -2.20 -13.06
N PHE A 118 -1.02 -2.45 -14.36
CA PHE A 118 -0.69 -1.48 -15.40
C PHE A 118 -1.52 -0.20 -15.28
N GLY A 119 -2.85 -0.32 -15.09
CA GLY A 119 -3.74 0.82 -14.88
C GLY A 119 -3.36 1.64 -13.66
N VAL A 120 -3.15 0.99 -12.51
CA VAL A 120 -2.72 1.65 -11.26
C VAL A 120 -1.33 2.25 -11.41
N GLY A 121 -0.42 1.59 -12.14
CA GLY A 121 0.89 2.15 -12.45
C GLY A 121 0.79 3.46 -13.25
N LEU A 122 -0.06 3.50 -14.27
CA LEU A 122 -0.34 4.72 -15.05
C LEU A 122 -1.03 5.82 -14.23
N TYR A 123 -1.79 5.46 -13.19
CA TYR A 123 -2.59 6.37 -12.38
C TYR A 123 -1.76 7.29 -11.47
N TRP A 124 -0.69 6.77 -10.86
CA TRP A 124 0.07 7.51 -9.85
C TRP A 124 0.79 8.76 -10.39
N PRO A 125 1.56 8.70 -11.51
CA PRO A 125 2.28 9.86 -12.00
C PRO A 125 1.38 11.07 -12.30
N PRO A 126 0.25 10.97 -13.03
CA PRO A 126 -0.58 12.12 -13.32
C PRO A 126 -1.27 12.69 -12.08
N THR A 127 -1.72 11.85 -11.14
CA THR A 127 -2.37 12.34 -9.92
C THR A 127 -1.42 13.13 -9.03
N GLU A 128 -0.16 12.70 -8.91
CA GLU A 128 0.85 13.41 -8.13
C GLU A 128 1.32 14.69 -8.82
N THR A 129 1.57 14.64 -10.15
CA THR A 129 1.99 15.83 -10.90
C THR A 129 0.91 16.89 -10.98
N MET A 130 -0.36 16.53 -11.15
CA MET A 130 -1.47 17.50 -11.12
C MET A 130 -1.55 18.26 -9.79
N VAL A 131 -1.41 17.56 -8.66
CA VAL A 131 -1.37 18.21 -7.35
C VAL A 131 -0.19 19.19 -7.27
N ALA A 132 0.98 18.77 -7.74
CA ALA A 132 2.17 19.63 -7.76
C ALA A 132 2.02 20.85 -8.70
N ASP A 133 1.39 20.67 -9.87
CA ASP A 133 1.17 21.74 -10.85
C ASP A 133 0.13 22.79 -10.38
N LEU A 134 -0.83 22.37 -9.55
CA LEU A 134 -1.91 23.20 -9.04
C LEU A 134 -1.59 23.93 -7.74
N THR A 135 -0.45 23.63 -7.11
CA THR A 135 -0.12 24.15 -5.77
C THR A 135 1.35 24.58 -5.68
N GLU A 136 1.63 25.57 -4.81
CA GLU A 136 2.98 26.10 -4.58
C GLU A 136 3.28 26.21 -3.07
N GLY A 137 4.55 26.22 -2.71
CA GLY A 137 5.02 26.45 -1.34
C GLY A 137 4.35 25.57 -0.28
N GLU A 138 3.82 26.17 0.76
CA GLU A 138 3.14 25.48 1.87
C GLU A 138 1.84 24.78 1.42
N GLN A 139 1.09 25.37 0.48
CA GLN A 139 -0.13 24.75 -0.06
C GLN A 139 0.15 23.39 -0.72
N ARG A 140 1.33 23.21 -1.32
CA ARG A 140 1.72 21.92 -1.91
C ARG A 140 1.84 20.82 -0.86
N GLN A 141 2.41 21.15 0.32
CA GLN A 141 2.52 20.20 1.42
C GLN A 141 1.14 19.81 1.96
N GLU A 142 0.24 20.79 2.14
CA GLU A 142 -1.14 20.57 2.57
C GLU A 142 -1.93 19.72 1.56
N ALA A 143 -1.75 19.97 0.25
CA ALA A 143 -2.43 19.24 -0.82
C ALA A 143 -1.97 17.77 -0.87
N PHE A 144 -0.66 17.51 -0.74
CA PHE A 144 -0.16 16.14 -0.64
C PHE A 144 -0.63 15.45 0.63
N ALA A 145 -0.68 16.14 1.77
CA ALA A 145 -1.22 15.58 3.00
C ALA A 145 -2.70 15.20 2.86
N LEU A 146 -3.52 16.09 2.26
CA LEU A 146 -4.93 15.83 1.98
C LEU A 146 -5.12 14.61 1.06
N THR A 147 -4.37 14.52 -0.03
CA THR A 147 -4.48 13.40 -0.97
C THR A 147 -4.04 12.08 -0.35
N ARG A 148 -2.98 12.06 0.47
CA ARG A 148 -2.57 10.87 1.23
C ARG A 148 -3.60 10.46 2.28
N LEU A 149 -4.23 11.43 2.95
CA LEU A 149 -5.33 11.16 3.86
C LEU A 149 -6.51 10.52 3.12
N ALA A 150 -6.87 11.06 1.95
CA ALA A 150 -7.94 10.52 1.10
C ALA A 150 -7.64 9.08 0.66
N ASP A 151 -6.40 8.77 0.24
CA ASP A 151 -5.99 7.42 -0.11
C ASP A 151 -6.15 6.44 1.06
N ASN A 152 -5.60 6.79 2.22
CA ASN A 152 -5.63 5.92 3.38
C ASN A 152 -7.06 5.70 3.90
N LEU A 153 -7.85 6.77 4.02
CA LEU A 153 -9.24 6.67 4.46
C LEU A 153 -10.08 5.88 3.44
N GLY A 154 -9.89 6.12 2.15
CA GLY A 154 -10.59 5.40 1.10
C GLY A 154 -10.34 3.90 1.20
N LEU A 155 -9.07 3.48 1.27
CA LEU A 155 -8.71 2.06 1.39
C LEU A 155 -9.39 1.40 2.59
N GLN A 156 -9.39 2.06 3.74
CA GLN A 156 -9.97 1.51 4.97
C GLN A 156 -11.50 1.47 4.94
N VAL A 157 -12.14 2.53 4.43
CA VAL A 157 -13.59 2.57 4.22
C VAL A 157 -14.01 1.45 3.27
N GLY A 158 -13.22 1.21 2.21
CA GLY A 158 -13.44 0.10 1.29
C GLY A 158 -13.41 -1.26 2.00
N ILE A 159 -12.40 -1.54 2.81
CA ILE A 159 -12.32 -2.81 3.56
C ILE A 159 -13.57 -3.01 4.45
N ILE A 160 -13.99 -1.97 5.17
CA ILE A 160 -15.15 -2.05 6.07
C ILE A 160 -16.45 -2.26 5.28
N LEU A 161 -16.71 -1.42 4.28
CA LEU A 161 -17.93 -1.50 3.47
C LEU A 161 -17.97 -2.79 2.64
N GLY A 162 -16.81 -3.26 2.14
CA GLY A 162 -16.70 -4.53 1.45
C GLY A 162 -17.08 -5.71 2.33
N GLY A 163 -16.61 -5.72 3.59
CA GLY A 163 -17.00 -6.75 4.56
C GLY A 163 -18.48 -6.74 4.88
N LEU A 164 -19.06 -5.56 5.11
CA LEU A 164 -20.50 -5.42 5.35
C LEU A 164 -21.32 -5.90 4.13
N LEU A 165 -20.90 -5.56 2.91
CA LEU A 165 -21.57 -5.99 1.70
C LEU A 165 -21.53 -7.50 1.55
N ILE A 166 -20.39 -8.15 1.82
CA ILE A 166 -20.28 -9.61 1.79
C ILE A 166 -21.14 -10.26 2.87
N GLU A 167 -21.15 -9.73 4.09
CA GLU A 167 -21.94 -10.24 5.21
C GLU A 167 -23.45 -10.27 4.86
N VAL A 168 -23.94 -9.20 4.21
CA VAL A 168 -25.36 -9.07 3.84
C VAL A 168 -25.71 -9.86 2.58
N THR A 169 -24.83 -9.88 1.58
CA THR A 169 -25.18 -10.42 0.24
C THR A 169 -24.54 -11.76 -0.08
N GLY A 170 -23.47 -12.13 0.59
CA GLY A 170 -22.63 -13.28 0.25
C GLY A 170 -21.92 -13.17 -1.11
N ASN A 171 -22.06 -12.03 -1.81
CA ASN A 171 -21.62 -11.86 -3.20
C ASN A 171 -20.28 -11.09 -3.29
N TYR A 172 -19.19 -11.84 -3.39
CA TYR A 172 -17.84 -11.26 -3.56
C TYR A 172 -17.64 -10.59 -4.92
N ARG A 173 -18.31 -11.05 -6.00
CA ARG A 173 -18.12 -10.49 -7.34
C ARG A 173 -18.60 -9.05 -7.44
N SER A 174 -19.61 -8.68 -6.65
CA SER A 174 -20.09 -7.30 -6.59
C SER A 174 -19.00 -6.31 -6.16
N LEU A 175 -18.01 -6.74 -5.36
CA LEU A 175 -16.89 -5.88 -4.96
C LEU A 175 -16.07 -5.42 -6.17
N PHE A 176 -15.73 -6.33 -7.07
CA PHE A 176 -15.01 -6.00 -8.31
C PHE A 176 -15.84 -5.15 -9.26
N ILE A 177 -17.16 -5.40 -9.33
CA ILE A 177 -18.07 -4.57 -10.15
C ILE A 177 -18.14 -3.14 -9.60
N ILE A 178 -18.27 -2.98 -8.28
CA ILE A 178 -18.31 -1.66 -7.63
C ILE A 178 -16.98 -0.94 -7.82
N ASP A 179 -15.85 -1.64 -7.70
CA ASP A 179 -14.52 -1.09 -7.97
C ASP A 179 -14.41 -0.59 -9.42
N GLY A 180 -14.83 -1.39 -10.40
CA GLY A 180 -14.89 -0.98 -11.81
C GLY A 180 -15.76 0.26 -12.03
N ILE A 181 -16.93 0.31 -11.40
CA ILE A 181 -17.83 1.48 -11.45
C ILE A 181 -17.16 2.71 -10.81
N SER A 182 -16.45 2.54 -9.68
CA SER A 182 -15.74 3.63 -9.00
C SER A 182 -14.69 4.27 -9.92
N PHE A 183 -13.95 3.48 -10.69
CA PHE A 183 -13.02 3.98 -11.70
C PHE A 183 -13.73 4.67 -12.87
N LEU A 184 -14.90 4.20 -13.31
CA LEU A 184 -15.69 4.89 -14.33
C LEU A 184 -16.26 6.22 -13.82
N VAL A 185 -16.69 6.29 -12.56
CA VAL A 185 -17.08 7.54 -11.92
C VAL A 185 -15.90 8.51 -11.85
N LEU A 186 -14.72 8.03 -11.44
CA LEU A 186 -13.51 8.83 -11.44
C LEU A 186 -13.15 9.32 -12.85
N PHE A 187 -13.26 8.45 -13.87
CA PHE A 187 -13.12 8.86 -15.28
C PHE A 187 -14.03 10.02 -15.63
N ALA A 188 -15.31 9.92 -15.32
CA ALA A 188 -16.29 10.97 -15.61
C ALA A 188 -15.97 12.29 -14.88
N VAL A 189 -15.61 12.19 -13.59
CA VAL A 189 -15.21 13.36 -12.78
C VAL A 189 -13.98 14.04 -13.37
N VAL A 190 -12.94 13.28 -13.73
CA VAL A 190 -11.73 13.84 -14.36
C VAL A 190 -12.04 14.44 -15.72
N ALA A 191 -12.89 13.78 -16.53
CA ALA A 191 -13.27 14.27 -17.85
C ALA A 191 -14.06 15.58 -17.81
N ILE A 192 -14.87 15.80 -16.77
CA ILE A 192 -15.74 16.97 -16.66
C ILE A 192 -15.07 18.12 -15.87
N ALA A 193 -14.42 17.78 -14.74
CA ALA A 193 -14.06 18.76 -13.72
C ALA A 193 -12.55 19.06 -13.64
N ILE A 194 -11.68 18.27 -14.27
CA ILE A 194 -10.24 18.47 -14.22
C ILE A 194 -9.75 19.04 -15.56
N ALA A 195 -9.12 20.21 -15.50
CA ALA A 195 -8.43 20.79 -16.66
C ALA A 195 -7.04 20.17 -16.86
N GLU A 196 -6.52 20.24 -18.09
CA GLU A 196 -5.13 19.84 -18.37
C GLU A 196 -4.15 20.80 -17.65
N THR A 197 -3.24 20.25 -16.88
CA THR A 197 -2.26 21.04 -16.12
C THR A 197 -0.88 21.06 -16.77
N TYR A 198 -0.67 20.26 -17.84
CA TYR A 198 0.60 20.23 -18.56
C TYR A 198 0.94 21.59 -19.15
N LYS A 199 2.09 22.15 -18.73
CA LYS A 199 2.71 23.33 -19.35
C LYS A 199 3.98 22.89 -20.07
N PRO A 200 4.12 23.19 -21.37
CA PRO A 200 5.36 22.88 -22.08
C PRO A 200 6.53 23.60 -21.43
N VAL A 201 7.49 22.87 -20.89
CA VAL A 201 8.74 23.44 -20.40
C VAL A 201 9.69 23.58 -21.59
N ASN A 202 10.26 24.78 -21.78
CA ASN A 202 11.27 25.02 -22.81
C ASN A 202 12.43 24.02 -22.64
N SER A 203 12.79 23.37 -23.76
CA SER A 203 13.73 22.23 -23.81
C SER A 203 15.16 22.55 -23.32
N ALA A 204 15.50 23.81 -23.09
CA ALA A 204 16.81 24.26 -22.65
C ALA A 204 17.15 23.87 -21.19
N ASP A 205 16.14 23.62 -20.33
CA ASP A 205 16.32 23.38 -18.90
C ASP A 205 16.20 21.91 -18.48
N ARG A 206 15.96 21.00 -19.42
CA ARG A 206 15.91 19.56 -19.15
C ARG A 206 17.32 18.97 -19.11
N GLY A 207 17.92 19.01 -17.95
CA GLY A 207 19.17 18.29 -17.66
C GLY A 207 18.99 16.75 -17.78
N LYS A 208 18.73 16.23 -19.01
CA LYS A 208 18.70 14.77 -19.29
C LYS A 208 19.99 14.07 -18.84
N LYS A 209 21.12 14.77 -19.02
CA LYS A 209 22.44 14.26 -18.63
C LYS A 209 22.62 14.04 -17.12
N ASN A 210 21.91 14.82 -16.27
CA ASN A 210 21.95 14.65 -14.80
C ASN A 210 21.07 13.48 -14.29
N ARG A 211 20.06 13.05 -15.04
CA ARG A 211 19.17 11.99 -14.59
C ARG A 211 19.79 10.60 -14.76
N GLU A 212 20.47 10.33 -15.87
CA GLU A 212 21.15 9.03 -16.09
C GLU A 212 22.29 8.84 -15.08
N ASN A 213 23.08 9.86 -14.83
CA ASN A 213 24.10 9.83 -13.78
C ASN A 213 23.49 9.70 -12.38
N GLY A 214 22.30 10.26 -12.13
CA GLY A 214 21.63 10.19 -10.84
C GLY A 214 21.22 8.77 -10.42
N TRP A 215 20.72 7.94 -11.35
CA TRP A 215 20.40 6.55 -11.07
C TRP A 215 21.66 5.72 -10.78
N MET A 216 22.74 5.96 -11.52
CA MET A 216 24.01 5.27 -11.27
C MET A 216 24.58 5.63 -9.90
N VAL A 217 24.52 6.91 -9.51
CA VAL A 217 24.92 7.37 -8.17
C VAL A 217 24.07 6.71 -7.09
N ALA A 218 22.75 6.75 -7.23
CA ALA A 218 21.83 6.15 -6.24
C ALA A 218 22.02 4.64 -6.10
N LEU A 219 22.16 3.90 -7.20
CA LEU A 219 22.39 2.46 -7.20
C LEU A 219 23.83 2.07 -6.77
N SER A 220 24.74 3.02 -6.68
CA SER A 220 26.10 2.82 -6.14
C SER A 220 26.21 3.21 -4.66
N ASP A 221 25.20 3.89 -4.11
CA ASP A 221 25.19 4.30 -2.71
C ASP A 221 24.90 3.10 -1.79
N ARG A 222 25.92 2.67 -1.05
CA ARG A 222 25.81 1.54 -0.12
C ARG A 222 24.77 1.75 0.96
N SER A 223 24.61 2.97 1.45
CA SER A 223 23.63 3.29 2.50
C SER A 223 22.21 3.15 1.99
N LEU A 224 21.95 3.66 0.77
CA LEU A 224 20.66 3.49 0.09
C LEU A 224 20.35 2.02 -0.21
N LEU A 225 21.32 1.23 -0.68
CA LEU A 225 21.09 -0.19 -0.99
C LEU A 225 20.82 -1.01 0.29
N VAL A 226 21.54 -0.75 1.38
CA VAL A 226 21.28 -1.37 2.68
C VAL A 226 19.89 -0.99 3.19
N TYR A 227 19.50 0.28 3.07
CA TYR A 227 18.15 0.73 3.39
C TYR A 227 17.10 0.03 2.50
N ALA A 228 17.30 -0.01 1.18
CA ALA A 228 16.38 -0.63 0.23
C ALA A 228 16.11 -2.10 0.55
N LEU A 229 17.14 -2.86 0.98
CA LEU A 229 16.98 -4.24 1.41
C LEU A 229 16.03 -4.38 2.61
N VAL A 230 16.21 -3.55 3.64
CA VAL A 230 15.32 -3.55 4.81
C VAL A 230 13.92 -3.05 4.44
N ASN A 231 13.84 -2.00 3.62
CA ASN A 231 12.57 -1.45 3.18
C ASN A 231 11.74 -2.47 2.37
N THR A 232 12.42 -3.32 1.58
CA THR A 232 11.77 -4.44 0.88
C THR A 232 11.20 -5.46 1.86
N LEU A 233 11.89 -5.79 2.95
CA LEU A 233 11.34 -6.65 4.00
C LEU A 233 10.11 -6.02 4.65
N PHE A 234 10.13 -4.74 4.96
CA PHE A 234 8.98 -4.05 5.55
C PHE A 234 7.78 -4.01 4.62
N THR A 235 7.99 -3.74 3.34
CA THR A 235 6.90 -3.76 2.35
C THR A 235 6.35 -5.17 2.12
N LEU A 236 7.19 -6.19 2.21
CA LEU A 236 6.77 -7.58 2.22
C LEU A 236 5.91 -7.89 3.46
N TYR A 237 6.28 -7.41 4.65
CA TYR A 237 5.46 -7.58 5.86
C TYR A 237 4.08 -6.91 5.72
N ILE A 238 4.02 -5.70 5.15
CA ILE A 238 2.75 -5.01 4.88
C ILE A 238 1.88 -5.81 3.90
N SER A 239 2.48 -6.36 2.84
CA SER A 239 1.75 -7.16 1.87
C SER A 239 1.11 -8.41 2.50
N GLN A 240 1.78 -9.06 3.48
CA GLN A 240 1.21 -10.20 4.21
C GLN A 240 -0.02 -9.82 5.02
N ILE A 241 -0.01 -8.64 5.65
CA ILE A 241 -1.16 -8.16 6.42
C ILE A 241 -2.38 -7.98 5.53
N GLN A 242 -2.18 -7.51 4.29
CA GLN A 242 -3.28 -7.20 3.38
C GLN A 242 -3.78 -8.41 2.56
N THR A 243 -2.92 -9.37 2.27
CA THR A 243 -3.26 -10.49 1.37
C THR A 243 -3.34 -11.84 2.07
N THR A 244 -2.33 -12.22 2.85
CA THR A 244 -2.22 -13.54 3.46
C THR A 244 -3.03 -13.65 4.76
N MET A 245 -2.98 -12.61 5.59
CA MET A 245 -3.61 -12.63 6.92
C MET A 245 -5.14 -12.77 6.88
N PRO A 246 -5.89 -12.10 6.00
CA PRO A 246 -7.33 -12.32 5.89
C PRO A 246 -7.67 -13.76 5.58
N LEU A 247 -6.93 -14.38 4.65
CA LEU A 247 -7.12 -15.78 4.28
C LEU A 247 -6.69 -16.73 5.39
N TYR A 248 -5.61 -16.44 6.10
CA TYR A 248 -5.18 -17.20 7.29
C TYR A 248 -6.25 -17.19 8.38
N PHE A 249 -6.82 -16.03 8.69
CA PHE A 249 -7.88 -15.89 9.67
C PHE A 249 -9.16 -16.63 9.27
N SER A 250 -9.50 -16.64 8.00
CA SER A 250 -10.70 -17.33 7.50
C SER A 250 -10.60 -18.86 7.50
N LYS A 251 -9.35 -19.42 7.44
CA LYS A 251 -9.17 -20.87 7.22
C LYS A 251 -8.49 -21.61 8.37
N PHE A 252 -7.48 -20.99 9.02
CA PHE A 252 -6.56 -21.72 9.89
C PHE A 252 -6.75 -21.45 11.39
N VAL A 253 -7.47 -20.38 11.74
CA VAL A 253 -7.75 -20.04 13.13
C VAL A 253 -9.02 -20.76 13.59
N ALA A 254 -8.87 -21.76 14.44
CA ALA A 254 -10.02 -22.51 14.96
C ALA A 254 -10.86 -21.63 15.91
N VAL A 255 -12.16 -21.53 15.65
CA VAL A 255 -13.12 -20.81 16.50
C VAL A 255 -14.13 -21.78 17.08
N GLY A 256 -14.09 -21.93 18.40
CA GLY A 256 -15.00 -22.85 19.15
C GLY A 256 -14.84 -24.30 18.71
N THR A 257 -15.91 -25.09 18.89
CA THR A 257 -15.94 -26.53 18.55
C THR A 257 -16.09 -26.80 17.05
N SER A 258 -16.43 -25.79 16.25
CA SER A 258 -16.69 -25.96 14.82
C SER A 258 -15.43 -26.11 13.94
N GLY A 259 -14.27 -25.78 14.47
CA GLY A 259 -12.98 -25.83 13.74
C GLY A 259 -12.89 -24.94 12.51
N LYS A 260 -13.88 -24.08 12.26
CA LYS A 260 -13.92 -23.12 11.15
C LYS A 260 -13.21 -21.84 11.56
N GLY A 261 -12.56 -21.16 10.60
CA GLY A 261 -11.92 -19.87 10.78
C GLY A 261 -12.85 -18.76 11.25
N PHE A 262 -12.32 -17.56 11.45
CA PHE A 262 -13.13 -16.38 11.76
C PHE A 262 -14.12 -16.09 10.61
N SER A 263 -15.33 -15.65 10.96
CA SER A 263 -16.30 -15.18 9.98
C SER A 263 -15.80 -13.92 9.29
N THR A 264 -16.32 -13.63 8.09
CA THR A 264 -16.00 -12.40 7.35
C THR A 264 -16.29 -11.16 8.19
N GLY A 265 -17.42 -11.14 8.93
CA GLY A 265 -17.77 -10.04 9.84
C GLY A 265 -16.74 -9.87 10.95
N THR A 266 -16.26 -10.96 11.60
CA THR A 266 -15.20 -10.90 12.60
C THR A 266 -13.90 -10.33 12.01
N ILE A 267 -13.49 -10.80 10.83
CA ILE A 267 -12.30 -10.30 10.14
C ILE A 267 -12.44 -8.82 9.84
N THR A 268 -13.60 -8.39 9.33
CA THR A 268 -13.89 -6.98 9.05
C THR A 268 -13.76 -6.11 10.31
N VAL A 269 -14.32 -6.54 11.44
CA VAL A 269 -14.22 -5.82 12.72
C VAL A 269 -12.77 -5.75 13.20
N LEU A 270 -12.01 -6.83 13.10
CA LEU A 270 -10.59 -6.87 13.47
C LEU A 270 -9.76 -5.86 12.67
N PHE A 271 -9.96 -5.79 11.36
CA PHE A 271 -9.23 -4.83 10.52
C PHE A 271 -9.74 -3.39 10.66
N ALA A 272 -11.04 -3.19 10.92
CA ALA A 272 -11.58 -1.88 11.29
C ALA A 272 -10.97 -1.38 12.60
N PHE A 273 -10.83 -2.23 13.62
CA PHE A 273 -10.13 -1.93 14.87
C PHE A 273 -8.65 -1.58 14.62
N SER A 274 -7.93 -2.37 13.82
CA SER A 274 -6.54 -2.11 13.45
C SER A 274 -6.38 -0.74 12.80
N THR A 275 -7.30 -0.38 11.90
CA THR A 275 -7.35 0.93 11.25
C THR A 275 -7.57 2.06 12.25
N PHE A 276 -8.58 1.92 13.10
CA PHE A 276 -8.85 2.90 14.15
C PHE A 276 -7.61 3.12 15.02
N LEU A 277 -6.94 2.05 15.43
CA LEU A 277 -5.74 2.12 16.24
C LEU A 277 -4.59 2.83 15.50
N THR A 278 -4.40 2.54 14.22
CA THR A 278 -3.42 3.20 13.35
C THR A 278 -3.63 4.71 13.32
N VAL A 279 -4.87 5.16 13.11
CA VAL A 279 -5.22 6.59 13.06
C VAL A 279 -5.06 7.24 14.44
N ALA A 280 -5.58 6.60 15.49
CA ALA A 280 -5.55 7.15 16.85
C ALA A 280 -4.12 7.28 17.40
N LEU A 281 -3.24 6.31 17.08
CA LEU A 281 -1.87 6.28 17.60
C LEU A 281 -0.85 6.97 16.68
N GLN A 282 -1.23 7.44 15.50
CA GLN A 282 -0.30 8.05 14.54
C GLN A 282 0.49 9.19 15.16
N LEU A 283 -0.17 10.19 15.71
CA LEU A 283 0.50 11.36 16.28
C LEU A 283 1.27 11.03 17.57
N PRO A 284 0.72 10.29 18.56
CA PRO A 284 1.44 9.93 19.78
C PRO A 284 2.73 9.13 19.50
N VAL A 285 2.64 8.11 18.66
CA VAL A 285 3.79 7.24 18.34
C VAL A 285 4.88 8.03 17.61
N VAL A 286 4.51 8.82 16.59
CA VAL A 286 5.48 9.63 15.85
C VAL A 286 6.16 10.65 16.75
N LYS A 287 5.40 11.34 17.63
CA LYS A 287 5.98 12.27 18.61
C LYS A 287 6.93 11.57 19.59
N GLY A 288 6.55 10.40 20.09
CA GLY A 288 7.38 9.62 21.01
C GLY A 288 8.68 9.13 20.39
N LEU A 289 8.67 8.82 19.09
CA LEU A 289 9.82 8.31 18.37
C LEU A 289 10.75 9.38 17.80
N LYS A 290 10.33 10.64 17.71
CA LYS A 290 11.17 11.76 17.21
C LYS A 290 12.49 11.95 17.95
N ARG A 291 12.60 11.47 19.20
CA ARG A 291 13.84 11.52 20.00
C ARG A 291 14.90 10.53 19.57
N PHE A 292 14.55 9.56 18.72
CA PHE A 292 15.47 8.55 18.22
C PHE A 292 15.94 8.89 16.80
N SER A 293 17.12 8.41 16.40
CA SER A 293 17.55 8.45 14.99
C SER A 293 16.59 7.63 14.14
N HIS A 294 16.45 7.96 12.85
CA HIS A 294 15.55 7.27 11.93
C HIS A 294 15.81 5.75 11.89
N PRO A 295 17.06 5.23 11.81
CA PRO A 295 17.31 3.80 11.90
C PRO A 295 16.85 3.17 13.21
N LYS A 296 17.01 3.87 14.36
CA LYS A 296 16.54 3.37 15.66
C LYS A 296 15.02 3.30 15.75
N ALA A 297 14.32 4.32 15.23
CA ALA A 297 12.85 4.29 15.14
C ALA A 297 12.36 3.12 14.29
N LEU A 298 13.04 2.81 13.17
CA LEU A 298 12.76 1.65 12.34
C LEU A 298 13.08 0.32 13.04
N MET A 299 14.11 0.24 13.89
CA MET A 299 14.37 -0.95 14.71
C MET A 299 13.23 -1.19 15.72
N ILE A 300 12.70 -0.14 16.35
CA ILE A 300 11.55 -0.25 17.25
C ILE A 300 10.31 -0.74 16.47
N SER A 301 10.07 -0.20 15.28
CA SER A 301 9.01 -0.67 14.38
C SER A 301 9.19 -2.16 14.04
N ALA A 302 10.41 -2.59 13.71
CA ALA A 302 10.72 -3.98 13.42
C ALA A 302 10.41 -4.91 14.61
N LEU A 303 10.81 -4.54 15.84
CA LEU A 303 10.48 -5.30 17.05
C LEU A 303 8.98 -5.44 17.25
N LEU A 304 8.22 -4.36 17.05
CA LEU A 304 6.76 -4.39 17.14
C LEU A 304 6.14 -5.33 16.10
N TRP A 305 6.69 -5.36 14.86
CA TRP A 305 6.25 -6.32 13.85
C TRP A 305 6.56 -7.76 14.24
N GLY A 306 7.73 -8.02 14.81
CA GLY A 306 8.08 -9.35 15.35
C GLY A 306 7.08 -9.81 16.41
N MET A 307 6.77 -8.96 17.38
CA MET A 307 5.77 -9.27 18.42
C MET A 307 4.38 -9.50 17.80
N GLY A 308 3.99 -8.69 16.83
CA GLY A 308 2.75 -8.85 16.10
C GLY A 308 2.66 -10.19 15.39
N PHE A 309 3.70 -10.56 14.63
CA PHE A 309 3.74 -11.84 13.91
C PHE A 309 3.74 -13.05 14.85
N ILE A 310 4.44 -12.99 15.99
CA ILE A 310 4.36 -14.04 17.02
C ILE A 310 2.90 -14.20 17.50
N ALA A 311 2.24 -13.09 17.86
CA ALA A 311 0.85 -13.14 18.33
C ALA A 311 -0.10 -13.70 17.24
N ILE A 312 0.09 -13.32 15.97
CA ILE A 312 -0.70 -13.87 14.86
C ILE A 312 -0.45 -15.37 14.67
N GLY A 313 0.80 -15.83 14.68
CA GLY A 313 1.10 -17.27 14.60
C GLY A 313 0.48 -18.07 15.76
N LEU A 314 0.57 -17.52 16.97
CA LEU A 314 -0.08 -18.12 18.15
C LEU A 314 -1.60 -18.17 18.03
N THR A 315 -2.22 -17.26 17.27
CA THR A 315 -3.68 -17.26 17.04
C THR A 315 -4.16 -18.59 16.44
N GLY A 316 -3.43 -19.18 15.50
CA GLY A 316 -3.79 -20.48 14.91
C GLY A 316 -3.41 -21.68 15.78
N MET A 317 -2.38 -21.54 16.64
CA MET A 317 -1.86 -22.61 17.48
C MET A 317 -2.65 -22.75 18.79
N ALA A 318 -3.25 -21.67 19.30
CA ALA A 318 -3.93 -21.65 20.58
C ALA A 318 -5.26 -22.42 20.53
N ALA A 319 -5.54 -23.19 21.58
CA ALA A 319 -6.82 -23.90 21.74
C ALA A 319 -7.97 -22.91 22.10
N THR A 320 -7.64 -21.82 22.80
CA THR A 320 -8.60 -20.78 23.25
C THR A 320 -7.95 -19.41 23.18
N GLY A 321 -8.77 -18.35 23.24
CA GLY A 321 -8.24 -16.98 23.25
C GLY A 321 -7.79 -16.45 21.88
N ASN A 322 -8.12 -17.13 20.79
CA ASN A 322 -7.71 -16.78 19.42
C ASN A 322 -8.09 -15.34 19.06
N LEU A 323 -9.28 -14.88 19.42
CA LEU A 323 -9.71 -13.49 19.16
C LEU A 323 -8.85 -12.48 19.91
N PHE A 324 -8.51 -12.75 21.18
CA PHE A 324 -7.62 -11.89 21.97
C PHE A 324 -6.22 -11.80 21.33
N LEU A 325 -5.65 -12.95 20.91
CA LEU A 325 -4.36 -12.98 20.24
C LEU A 325 -4.38 -12.25 18.89
N ALA A 326 -5.47 -12.37 18.12
CA ALA A 326 -5.66 -11.63 16.89
C ALA A 326 -5.69 -10.11 17.12
N VAL A 327 -6.46 -9.64 18.12
CA VAL A 327 -6.52 -8.24 18.53
C VAL A 327 -5.15 -7.74 18.99
N LEU A 328 -4.45 -8.51 19.81
CA LEU A 328 -3.11 -8.18 20.30
C LEU A 328 -2.11 -8.08 19.14
N GLY A 329 -2.10 -9.08 18.26
CA GLY A 329 -1.24 -9.10 17.07
C GLY A 329 -1.48 -7.90 16.16
N LEU A 330 -2.72 -7.65 15.79
CA LEU A 330 -3.10 -6.49 14.98
C LEU A 330 -2.76 -5.16 15.66
N SER A 331 -2.86 -5.08 17.00
CA SER A 331 -2.44 -3.89 17.75
C SER A 331 -0.96 -3.60 17.58
N PHE A 332 -0.09 -4.62 17.76
CA PHE A 332 1.34 -4.47 17.53
C PHE A 332 1.65 -4.09 16.07
N LEU A 333 1.01 -4.75 15.09
CA LEU A 333 1.21 -4.48 13.67
C LEU A 333 0.77 -3.07 13.28
N SER A 334 -0.33 -2.56 13.86
CA SER A 334 -0.80 -1.19 13.66
C SER A 334 0.23 -0.17 14.14
N VAL A 335 0.71 -0.33 15.38
CA VAL A 335 1.73 0.57 15.96
C VAL A 335 3.04 0.47 15.16
N ALA A 336 3.43 -0.72 14.74
CA ALA A 336 4.61 -0.94 13.91
C ALA A 336 4.52 -0.18 12.57
N THR A 337 3.37 -0.26 11.89
CA THR A 337 3.14 0.43 10.63
C THR A 337 3.18 1.95 10.80
N VAL A 338 2.59 2.47 11.88
CA VAL A 338 2.65 3.90 12.24
C VAL A 338 4.08 4.35 12.50
N ALA A 339 4.87 3.53 13.18
CA ALA A 339 6.27 3.79 13.47
C ALA A 339 7.16 3.69 12.21
N TYR A 340 6.79 2.87 11.22
CA TYR A 340 7.56 2.68 10.00
C TYR A 340 7.41 3.84 9.01
N THR A 341 6.19 4.17 8.63
CA THR A 341 5.89 4.98 7.44
C THR A 341 6.61 6.34 7.41
N PRO A 342 6.55 7.20 8.45
CA PRO A 342 7.18 8.51 8.40
C PRO A 342 8.71 8.41 8.50
N PHE A 343 9.24 7.48 9.31
CA PHE A 343 10.68 7.37 9.53
C PHE A 343 11.40 6.71 8.35
N ALA A 344 10.75 5.81 7.62
CA ALA A 344 11.28 5.26 6.38
C ALA A 344 11.42 6.34 5.30
N SER A 345 10.39 7.17 5.10
CA SER A 345 10.43 8.27 4.13
C SER A 345 11.46 9.34 4.52
N ALA A 346 11.55 9.70 5.82
CA ALA A 346 12.51 10.67 6.29
C ALA A 346 13.95 10.17 6.10
N LEU A 347 14.23 8.91 6.41
CA LEU A 347 15.55 8.31 6.24
C LEU A 347 16.02 8.38 4.78
N VAL A 348 15.16 8.10 3.80
CA VAL A 348 15.51 8.22 2.37
C VAL A 348 15.88 9.67 2.01
N VAL A 349 15.14 10.62 2.53
CA VAL A 349 15.42 12.04 2.28
C VAL A 349 16.76 12.47 2.90
N ASP A 350 17.09 11.95 4.10
CA ASP A 350 18.38 12.22 4.76
C ASP A 350 19.57 11.60 4.03
N LEU A 351 19.38 10.41 3.42
CA LEU A 351 20.40 9.73 2.62
C LEU A 351 20.67 10.46 1.29
N ALA A 352 19.66 11.14 0.76
CA ALA A 352 19.69 11.68 -0.59
C ALA A 352 20.41 13.03 -0.67
N PRO A 353 21.39 13.20 -1.59
CA PRO A 353 21.84 14.53 -2.00
C PRO A 353 20.63 15.37 -2.46
N GLU A 354 20.63 16.68 -2.18
CA GLU A 354 19.48 17.55 -2.50
C GLU A 354 19.02 17.46 -3.96
N SER A 355 19.98 17.39 -4.88
CA SER A 355 19.73 17.28 -6.32
C SER A 355 19.19 15.91 -6.76
N LEU A 356 19.30 14.85 -5.93
CA LEU A 356 18.96 13.47 -6.26
C LEU A 356 17.82 12.90 -5.40
N ARG A 357 17.18 13.69 -4.54
CA ARG A 357 16.08 13.25 -3.66
C ARG A 357 14.99 12.50 -4.41
N GLY A 358 14.64 12.97 -5.61
CA GLY A 358 13.63 12.30 -6.45
C GLY A 358 14.05 10.88 -6.89
N VAL A 359 15.32 10.67 -7.24
CA VAL A 359 15.84 9.35 -7.62
C VAL A 359 15.87 8.41 -6.42
N TYR A 360 16.32 8.88 -5.25
CA TYR A 360 16.36 8.08 -4.02
C TYR A 360 14.96 7.66 -3.57
N LEU A 361 13.99 8.56 -3.62
CA LEU A 361 12.57 8.24 -3.36
C LEU A 361 12.01 7.26 -4.39
N ALA A 362 12.42 7.37 -5.66
CA ALA A 362 12.03 6.41 -6.69
C ALA A 362 12.58 5.01 -6.39
N VAL A 363 13.86 4.87 -5.98
CA VAL A 363 14.43 3.58 -5.53
C VAL A 363 13.64 3.03 -4.34
N SER A 364 13.33 3.87 -3.34
CA SER A 364 12.50 3.45 -2.20
C SER A 364 11.11 2.97 -2.63
N SER A 365 10.51 3.59 -3.63
CA SER A 365 9.20 3.15 -4.14
C SER A 365 9.24 1.80 -4.86
N GLN A 366 10.38 1.41 -5.45
CA GLN A 366 10.53 0.07 -6.03
C GLN A 366 10.49 -1.04 -4.98
N CYS A 367 10.90 -0.76 -3.73
CA CYS A 367 10.81 -1.73 -2.65
C CYS A 367 9.36 -2.18 -2.42
N TRP A 368 8.38 -1.28 -2.62
CA TRP A 368 6.96 -1.63 -2.54
C TRP A 368 6.56 -2.62 -3.65
N ALA A 369 6.98 -2.37 -4.88
CA ALA A 369 6.70 -3.28 -5.99
C ALA A 369 7.31 -4.67 -5.74
N ILE A 370 8.55 -4.72 -5.25
CA ILE A 370 9.23 -5.98 -4.94
C ILE A 370 8.54 -6.71 -3.77
N GLY A 371 8.20 -5.99 -2.70
CA GLY A 371 7.51 -6.55 -1.54
C GLY A 371 6.15 -7.16 -1.89
N TYR A 372 5.36 -6.47 -2.73
CA TYR A 372 4.07 -6.98 -3.21
C TYR A 372 4.18 -8.02 -4.33
N LEU A 373 5.32 -8.08 -5.05
CA LEU A 373 5.59 -9.17 -5.99
C LEU A 373 5.89 -10.47 -5.27
N ILE A 374 6.72 -10.42 -4.23
CA ILE A 374 7.24 -11.61 -3.54
C ILE A 374 6.30 -12.03 -2.39
N GLY A 375 5.72 -11.08 -1.67
CA GLY A 375 4.96 -11.33 -0.45
C GLY A 375 3.77 -12.27 -0.66
N PRO A 376 2.78 -11.94 -1.51
CA PRO A 376 1.60 -12.79 -1.66
C PRO A 376 1.91 -14.22 -2.12
N PRO A 377 2.83 -14.48 -3.07
CA PRO A 377 3.24 -15.85 -3.39
C PRO A 377 3.84 -16.62 -2.20
N LEU A 378 4.70 -15.97 -1.39
CA LEU A 378 5.27 -16.62 -0.20
C LEU A 378 4.20 -16.97 0.83
N GLY A 379 3.27 -16.06 1.08
CA GLY A 379 2.13 -16.33 1.96
C GLY A 379 1.25 -17.46 1.42
N GLY A 380 0.97 -17.46 0.13
CA GLY A 380 0.21 -18.51 -0.54
C GLY A 380 0.84 -19.89 -0.40
N LEU A 381 2.16 -20.00 -0.63
CA LEU A 381 2.92 -21.24 -0.44
C LEU A 381 2.82 -21.77 0.99
N ALA A 382 2.90 -20.88 1.98
CA ALA A 382 2.75 -21.26 3.37
C ALA A 382 1.35 -21.78 3.70
N LEU A 383 0.30 -21.14 3.15
CA LEU A 383 -1.08 -21.56 3.38
C LEU A 383 -1.41 -22.90 2.68
N ASP A 384 -0.91 -23.11 1.46
CA ASP A 384 -1.07 -24.39 0.74
C ASP A 384 -0.29 -25.53 1.39
N GLY A 385 0.77 -25.24 2.17
CA GLY A 385 1.51 -26.19 2.99
C GLY A 385 0.74 -26.76 4.20
N GLY A 386 -0.52 -26.31 4.37
CA GLY A 386 -1.41 -26.75 5.45
C GLY A 386 -1.19 -26.02 6.77
N LYS A 387 -1.95 -26.44 7.80
CA LYS A 387 -2.02 -25.71 9.07
C LYS A 387 -0.65 -25.46 9.73
N TRP A 388 0.20 -26.50 9.78
CA TRP A 388 1.52 -26.37 10.38
C TRP A 388 2.38 -25.30 9.67
N ALA A 389 2.40 -25.32 8.34
CA ALA A 389 3.15 -24.35 7.56
C ALA A 389 2.57 -22.94 7.68
N ALA A 390 1.24 -22.81 7.65
CA ALA A 390 0.53 -21.57 7.81
C ALA A 390 0.80 -20.89 9.18
N ASP A 391 0.76 -21.66 10.27
CA ASP A 391 1.02 -21.15 11.61
C ASP A 391 2.50 -20.75 11.80
N ASN A 392 3.44 -21.61 11.34
CA ASN A 392 4.86 -21.36 11.45
C ASN A 392 5.39 -20.28 10.49
N PHE A 393 4.66 -19.97 9.43
CA PHE A 393 5.00 -18.87 8.52
C PHE A 393 5.10 -17.54 9.26
N TRP A 394 4.18 -17.26 10.17
CA TRP A 394 4.19 -16.02 10.97
C TRP A 394 5.39 -15.99 11.93
N LEU A 395 5.77 -17.14 12.51
CA LEU A 395 6.98 -17.24 13.31
C LEU A 395 8.25 -17.05 12.47
N GLY A 396 8.24 -17.55 11.22
CA GLY A 396 9.32 -17.31 10.26
C GLY A 396 9.48 -15.82 9.92
N LEU A 397 8.36 -15.11 9.72
CA LEU A 397 8.39 -13.65 9.54
C LEU A 397 8.93 -12.95 10.81
N ALA A 398 8.53 -13.38 12.00
CA ALA A 398 9.04 -12.84 13.24
C ALA A 398 10.56 -13.05 13.38
N LEU A 399 11.08 -14.21 13.00
CA LEU A 399 12.52 -14.49 12.99
C LEU A 399 13.26 -13.60 11.97
N SER A 400 12.68 -13.35 10.80
CA SER A 400 13.26 -12.46 9.79
C SER A 400 13.44 -11.01 10.27
N VAL A 401 12.69 -10.59 11.30
CA VAL A 401 12.87 -9.30 11.97
C VAL A 401 14.26 -9.16 12.59
N GLY A 402 14.84 -10.27 13.07
CA GLY A 402 16.24 -10.26 13.55
C GLY A 402 17.22 -9.83 12.47
N ALA A 403 17.05 -10.31 11.23
CA ALA A 403 17.85 -9.87 10.09
C ALA A 403 17.61 -8.37 9.78
N ALA A 404 16.35 -7.91 9.79
CA ALA A 404 16.03 -6.50 9.59
C ALA A 404 16.71 -5.60 10.62
N ILE A 405 16.67 -5.98 11.91
CA ILE A 405 17.34 -5.23 12.99
C ILE A 405 18.85 -5.22 12.80
N PHE A 406 19.46 -6.36 12.46
CA PHE A 406 20.90 -6.44 12.21
C PHE A 406 21.34 -5.51 11.08
N ILE A 407 20.59 -5.49 9.97
CA ILE A 407 20.84 -4.62 8.82
C ILE A 407 20.68 -3.14 9.20
N LEU A 408 19.64 -2.79 9.97
CA LEU A 408 19.43 -1.43 10.47
C LEU A 408 20.52 -0.98 11.43
N GLN A 409 21.05 -1.86 12.29
CA GLN A 409 22.20 -1.56 13.13
C GLN A 409 23.45 -1.25 12.31
N LYS A 410 23.69 -2.03 11.25
CA LYS A 410 24.78 -1.77 10.31
C LYS A 410 24.59 -0.40 9.64
N LEU A 411 23.37 -0.06 9.19
CA LEU A 411 23.06 1.22 8.59
C LEU A 411 23.28 2.38 9.58
N ASP A 412 22.82 2.28 10.84
CA ASP A 412 23.04 3.31 11.88
C ASP A 412 24.54 3.56 12.15
N ARG A 413 25.37 2.49 12.10
CA ARG A 413 26.83 2.63 12.22
C ARG A 413 27.46 3.30 11.00
N MET A 414 27.01 2.95 9.77
CA MET A 414 27.51 3.57 8.54
C MET A 414 27.24 5.06 8.53
N LEU A 415 26.02 5.48 8.93
CA LEU A 415 25.66 6.89 8.97
C LEU A 415 26.44 7.69 10.01
N LYS A 416 26.73 7.10 11.17
CA LYS A 416 27.57 7.74 12.20
C LYS A 416 29.02 7.94 11.74
N ASN A 417 29.57 6.98 11.02
CA ASN A 417 30.93 7.04 10.51
C ASN A 417 31.09 8.02 9.34
N SER A 418 30.03 8.32 8.60
CA SER A 418 30.04 9.32 7.52
C SER A 418 29.80 10.75 8.00
N SER A 419 29.39 10.94 9.25
CA SER A 419 29.22 12.27 9.88
C SER A 419 30.46 12.76 10.66
N HIS A 420 31.53 11.95 10.70
CA HIS A 420 32.86 12.28 11.17
C HIS A 420 33.83 12.34 10.00
#